data_7462db6d838ad8e5688f6a076b1f18be
#
_entry.id   7462db6d838ad8e5688f6a076b1f18be
#
_cell.length_a   1.000
_cell.length_b   1.000
_cell.length_c   1.000
_cell.angle_alpha   90.00
_cell.angle_beta   90.00
_cell.angle_gamma   90.00
#
_symmetry.space_group_name_H-M   'P 1'
#
loop_
_entity.id
_entity.type
_entity.pdbx_description
1 polymer ?
#
loop_
_entity_poly.entity_id
_entity_poly.type
_entity_poly.pdbx_seq_one_letter_code
_entity_poly.pdbx_strand_id
1 'polypeptide(L)'
;MLCKTTDNPFDDADWAFEIKWDGYRAIADLRRDDVRLYSRNGLDFSQKFKKVTNALKLQEHEMVVDGEIVAYDDKGKPNFQWLQHIGDNPNLALIYQVFDLLWLNGHSTENLTYLQRKELLKDALVQNEIIQFSDHMMKDGKDFFQAANDLGLEGIVAKKTDSLYRENVRSSEWLKIKINQTDEAVICGFTEPKGSRKKFGSLILGKYLGGEMVFCGHTGTGFNDKTLSELHQLMKPLIIENSVFKITPKTNAKATWIEPELVAEIKFTEITKDHIYRHPVFLRLREDVKMEDVRFNSENKSKNEIVKKTEPKTRNAKNDLAKKVGKQELKLTNQNKIYFADDDVSKGDVIDYYQSVSKYILPHLKARPQSMNRFPNGIKGLSFYQKDASEETPDWVKIEKVFSESSDKYINYIICNDKETMAYLNNLGCIELNVWTSRLPKADFPDYLVLDLDPSEKNTFEDVIETALVVKEVLDLAGITGVPKTSGSSGIHIYIPMGAKYTYDQVKDFGHLLMQMVQQKLPEITTLERSLQKRDKNKIYLDYLQNRRGQTLASVYSLRPKNGAPVSMPLEWGEVKAGLKPTDFNIHNALARLKEKGDLFKPVLGKGIDMLKAIKKLEK
;
A
#
# COMPACT_ATOMS: atom_id res chain seq x y z
N MET A 1 20.67 -13.07 7.69
CA MET A 1 19.65 -14.13 7.86
C MET A 1 18.80 -14.27 6.59
N LEU A 2 18.32 -15.49 6.24
CA LEU A 2 17.54 -15.75 5.02
C LEU A 2 16.17 -16.31 5.37
N CYS A 3 15.13 -15.93 4.59
CA CYS A 3 13.76 -16.41 4.78
C CYS A 3 13.54 -17.80 4.18
N LYS A 4 12.75 -18.66 4.86
CA LYS A 4 12.05 -19.76 4.21
C LYS A 4 10.79 -19.24 3.51
N THR A 5 10.24 -20.00 2.58
CA THR A 5 8.96 -19.67 1.92
C THR A 5 7.82 -20.38 2.64
N THR A 6 6.70 -19.70 2.80
CA THR A 6 5.39 -20.29 3.14
C THR A 6 4.35 -19.80 2.17
N ASP A 7 3.38 -20.65 1.84
CA ASP A 7 2.42 -20.39 0.77
C ASP A 7 1.21 -19.58 1.25
N ASN A 8 0.87 -19.69 2.54
CA ASN A 8 -0.32 -19.05 3.08
C ASN A 8 0.02 -17.96 4.10
N PRO A 9 -0.60 -16.78 4.01
CA PRO A 9 -0.54 -15.79 5.07
C PRO A 9 -1.25 -16.29 6.33
N PHE A 10 -0.77 -15.85 7.47
CA PHE A 10 -1.28 -16.27 8.78
C PHE A 10 -1.30 -15.09 9.76
N ASP A 11 -2.10 -15.24 10.82
CA ASP A 11 -2.18 -14.30 11.93
C ASP A 11 -1.58 -14.96 13.16
N ASP A 12 -0.65 -14.28 13.83
CA ASP A 12 0.01 -14.82 15.03
C ASP A 12 0.62 -13.67 15.84
N ALA A 13 0.35 -13.62 17.15
CA ALA A 13 0.81 -12.56 18.05
C ALA A 13 2.33 -12.54 18.25
N ASP A 14 2.99 -13.68 18.03
CA ASP A 14 4.44 -13.82 18.17
C ASP A 14 5.20 -13.46 16.89
N TRP A 15 4.49 -12.95 15.86
CA TRP A 15 5.07 -12.60 14.58
C TRP A 15 4.82 -11.13 14.21
N ALA A 16 5.86 -10.55 13.62
CA ALA A 16 5.81 -9.25 12.97
C ALA A 16 5.88 -9.43 11.45
N PHE A 17 5.11 -8.63 10.71
CA PHE A 17 4.99 -8.70 9.26
C PHE A 17 5.49 -7.41 8.64
N GLU A 18 6.43 -7.50 7.71
CA GLU A 18 7.00 -6.39 6.95
C GLU A 18 6.66 -6.52 5.47
N ILE A 19 6.71 -5.43 4.72
CA ILE A 19 6.61 -5.49 3.26
C ILE A 19 7.83 -6.24 2.72
N LYS A 20 7.58 -7.18 1.81
CA LYS A 20 8.64 -7.75 1.00
C LYS A 20 8.95 -6.79 -0.14
N TRP A 21 9.98 -5.99 0.09
CA TRP A 21 10.45 -5.03 -0.90
C TRP A 21 11.06 -5.74 -2.11
N ASP A 22 10.80 -5.22 -3.30
CA ASP A 22 11.36 -5.72 -4.56
C ASP A 22 12.55 -4.85 -4.98
N GLY A 23 13.77 -5.26 -4.59
CA GLY A 23 14.97 -4.48 -4.76
C GLY A 23 16.27 -5.28 -4.71
N TYR A 24 17.38 -4.59 -4.40
CA TYR A 24 18.65 -5.21 -4.05
C TYR A 24 18.88 -5.15 -2.54
N ARG A 25 18.93 -6.31 -1.89
CA ARG A 25 19.34 -6.38 -0.49
C ARG A 25 20.77 -5.93 -0.31
N ALA A 26 20.97 -5.00 0.59
CA ALA A 26 22.26 -4.43 0.88
C ALA A 26 22.50 -4.33 2.39
N ILE A 27 23.74 -4.61 2.79
CA ILE A 27 24.25 -4.32 4.14
C ILE A 27 25.02 -3.00 4.03
N ALA A 28 24.67 -2.02 4.86
CA ALA A 28 25.42 -0.79 5.01
C ALA A 28 26.28 -0.84 6.27
N ASP A 29 27.59 -0.68 6.11
CA ASP A 29 28.58 -0.58 7.20
C ASP A 29 29.01 0.88 7.32
N LEU A 30 28.60 1.52 8.42
CA LEU A 30 28.86 2.91 8.76
C LEU A 30 29.87 3.01 9.92
N ARG A 31 30.72 2.02 10.11
CA ARG A 31 31.79 2.07 11.09
C ARG A 31 32.96 2.88 10.51
N ARG A 32 33.42 3.89 11.25
CA ARG A 32 34.46 4.84 10.82
C ARG A 32 33.96 5.83 9.78
N ASP A 33 34.85 6.65 9.26
CA ASP A 33 34.56 7.71 8.28
C ASP A 33 34.18 7.21 6.88
N ASP A 34 34.23 5.90 6.64
CA ASP A 34 34.00 5.27 5.34
C ASP A 34 32.71 4.44 5.34
N VAL A 35 31.71 4.92 4.62
CA VAL A 35 30.43 4.23 4.43
C VAL A 35 30.58 3.22 3.30
N ARG A 36 30.39 1.95 3.61
CA ARG A 36 30.42 0.85 2.63
C ARG A 36 29.05 0.20 2.50
N LEU A 37 28.68 -0.07 1.27
CA LEU A 37 27.42 -0.72 0.93
C LEU A 37 27.73 -2.01 0.16
N TYR A 38 27.25 -3.14 0.69
CA TYR A 38 27.52 -4.46 0.09
C TYR A 38 26.25 -5.17 -0.29
N SER A 39 26.26 -5.89 -1.40
CA SER A 39 25.23 -6.89 -1.67
C SER A 39 25.33 -8.06 -0.67
N ARG A 40 24.29 -8.88 -0.64
CA ARG A 40 24.25 -10.13 0.14
C ARG A 40 25.48 -11.04 -0.12
N ASN A 41 26.02 -11.03 -1.33
CA ASN A 41 27.16 -11.85 -1.73
C ASN A 41 28.51 -11.11 -1.61
N GLY A 42 28.55 -9.96 -0.95
CA GLY A 42 29.77 -9.19 -0.72
C GLY A 42 30.22 -8.35 -1.91
N LEU A 43 29.39 -8.17 -2.95
CA LEU A 43 29.71 -7.24 -4.05
C LEU A 43 29.62 -5.81 -3.53
N ASP A 44 30.58 -4.97 -3.86
CA ASP A 44 30.57 -3.56 -3.49
C ASP A 44 29.50 -2.79 -4.30
N PHE A 45 28.52 -2.26 -3.58
CA PHE A 45 27.43 -1.45 -4.10
C PHE A 45 27.65 0.06 -3.89
N SER A 46 28.73 0.47 -3.22
CA SER A 46 28.95 1.87 -2.81
C SER A 46 28.98 2.83 -3.99
N GLN A 47 29.58 2.45 -5.12
CA GLN A 47 29.61 3.27 -6.33
C GLN A 47 28.33 3.12 -7.17
N LYS A 48 27.79 1.90 -7.27
CA LYS A 48 26.54 1.61 -8.01
C LYS A 48 25.38 2.44 -7.45
N PHE A 49 25.28 2.56 -6.10
CA PHE A 49 24.22 3.29 -5.42
C PHE A 49 24.76 4.51 -4.65
N LYS A 50 25.56 5.34 -5.34
CA LYS A 50 26.22 6.51 -4.76
C LYS A 50 25.26 7.47 -4.04
N LYS A 51 24.01 7.63 -4.52
CA LYS A 51 22.97 8.44 -3.82
C LYS A 51 22.68 7.90 -2.43
N VAL A 52 22.49 6.57 -2.31
CA VAL A 52 22.24 5.91 -1.02
C VAL A 52 23.47 6.02 -0.11
N THR A 53 24.68 5.75 -0.65
CA THR A 53 25.93 5.87 0.11
C THR A 53 26.14 7.28 0.64
N ASN A 54 25.83 8.31 -0.14
CA ASN A 54 25.95 9.71 0.31
C ASN A 54 24.90 10.07 1.37
N ALA A 55 23.66 9.57 1.25
CA ALA A 55 22.62 9.77 2.25
C ALA A 55 22.94 9.08 3.58
N LEU A 56 23.61 7.91 3.54
CA LEU A 56 24.07 7.19 4.72
C LEU A 56 25.16 7.94 5.51
N LYS A 57 25.96 8.81 4.86
CA LYS A 57 26.96 9.66 5.56
C LYS A 57 26.35 10.68 6.50
N LEU A 58 25.04 10.90 6.42
CA LEU A 58 24.30 11.83 7.30
C LEU A 58 23.82 11.16 8.59
N GLN A 59 24.12 9.87 8.80
CA GLN A 59 23.76 9.18 10.04
C GLN A 59 24.65 9.65 11.20
N GLU A 60 24.06 9.77 12.38
CA GLU A 60 24.73 10.27 13.58
C GLU A 60 25.43 9.20 14.39
N HIS A 61 25.13 7.92 14.11
CA HIS A 61 25.66 6.76 14.81
C HIS A 61 26.52 5.90 13.90
N GLU A 62 27.56 5.30 14.45
CA GLU A 62 28.23 4.17 13.83
C GLU A 62 27.31 2.95 13.89
N MET A 63 26.97 2.36 12.74
CA MET A 63 26.07 1.22 12.69
C MET A 63 26.34 0.27 11.51
N VAL A 64 25.89 -0.96 11.65
CA VAL A 64 25.74 -1.90 10.54
C VAL A 64 24.27 -2.24 10.42
N VAL A 65 23.68 -1.93 9.26
CA VAL A 65 22.25 -2.12 9.02
C VAL A 65 22.00 -3.00 7.79
N ASP A 66 20.88 -3.71 7.82
CA ASP A 66 20.40 -4.58 6.74
C ASP A 66 19.12 -3.97 6.15
N GLY A 67 19.06 -3.86 4.83
CA GLY A 67 17.94 -3.24 4.16
C GLY A 67 17.81 -3.65 2.70
N GLU A 68 16.82 -3.08 2.01
CA GLU A 68 16.57 -3.28 0.59
C GLU A 68 16.63 -1.94 -0.15
N ILE A 69 17.44 -1.85 -1.20
CA ILE A 69 17.47 -0.68 -2.10
C ILE A 69 16.37 -0.87 -3.13
N VAL A 70 15.41 0.05 -3.16
CA VAL A 70 14.22 0.01 -3.99
C VAL A 70 14.18 1.21 -4.92
N ALA A 71 13.88 1.00 -6.20
CA ALA A 71 13.55 2.07 -7.13
C ALA A 71 12.05 2.22 -7.25
N TYR A 72 11.57 3.45 -7.36
CA TYR A 72 10.16 3.76 -7.52
C TYR A 72 9.90 4.38 -8.89
N ASP A 73 8.79 3.96 -9.51
CA ASP A 73 8.31 4.57 -10.75
C ASP A 73 7.63 5.91 -10.48
N ASP A 74 7.26 6.63 -11.55
CA ASP A 74 6.59 7.93 -11.48
C ASP A 74 5.23 7.89 -10.77
N LYS A 75 4.70 6.68 -10.49
CA LYS A 75 3.46 6.45 -9.74
C LYS A 75 3.71 6.08 -8.28
N GLY A 76 4.97 6.09 -7.85
CA GLY A 76 5.36 5.69 -6.50
C GLY A 76 5.28 4.19 -6.25
N LYS A 77 5.34 3.33 -7.30
CA LYS A 77 5.38 1.87 -7.14
C LYS A 77 6.81 1.35 -7.26
N PRO A 78 7.19 0.36 -6.44
CA PRO A 78 8.46 -0.33 -6.60
C PRO A 78 8.63 -0.92 -8.01
N ASN A 79 9.77 -0.70 -8.64
CA ASN A 79 10.07 -1.18 -9.98
C ASN A 79 11.53 -1.63 -10.10
N PHE A 80 11.75 -2.93 -10.00
CA PHE A 80 13.09 -3.52 -10.03
C PHE A 80 13.80 -3.36 -11.39
N GLN A 81 13.07 -3.36 -12.52
CA GLN A 81 13.70 -3.19 -13.84
C GLN A 81 14.40 -1.84 -13.96
N TRP A 82 13.87 -0.79 -13.34
CA TRP A 82 14.53 0.51 -13.30
C TRP A 82 15.83 0.45 -12.47
N LEU A 83 15.84 -0.34 -11.40
CA LEU A 83 17.02 -0.53 -10.57
C LEU A 83 18.15 -1.28 -11.29
N GLN A 84 17.83 -2.23 -12.17
CA GLN A 84 18.81 -2.92 -13.01
C GLN A 84 19.51 -1.98 -13.98
N HIS A 85 18.78 -1.01 -14.53
CA HIS A 85 19.26 -0.03 -15.51
C HIS A 85 19.56 1.34 -14.89
N ILE A 86 20.03 1.37 -13.65
CA ILE A 86 20.31 2.62 -12.93
C ILE A 86 21.30 3.54 -13.65
N GLY A 87 22.24 2.97 -14.41
CA GLY A 87 23.20 3.72 -15.23
C GLY A 87 22.55 4.54 -16.35
N ASP A 88 21.41 4.09 -16.87
CA ASP A 88 20.66 4.74 -17.94
C ASP A 88 19.78 5.89 -17.42
N ASN A 89 19.49 5.92 -16.11
CA ASN A 89 18.65 6.95 -15.49
C ASN A 89 19.21 7.44 -14.13
N PRO A 90 20.14 8.40 -14.15
CA PRO A 90 20.78 8.90 -12.92
C PRO A 90 19.85 9.65 -11.98
N ASN A 91 18.65 10.05 -12.43
CA ASN A 91 17.65 10.77 -11.62
C ASN A 91 16.61 9.87 -10.97
N LEU A 92 16.79 8.56 -11.07
CA LEU A 92 15.88 7.59 -10.47
C LEU A 92 15.65 7.84 -8.96
N ALA A 93 14.39 7.80 -8.55
CA ALA A 93 14.01 7.84 -7.14
C ALA A 93 14.41 6.51 -6.48
N LEU A 94 15.37 6.57 -5.57
CA LEU A 94 15.87 5.42 -4.82
C LEU A 94 15.58 5.59 -3.35
N ILE A 95 15.11 4.53 -2.70
CA ILE A 95 14.95 4.48 -1.26
C ILE A 95 15.64 3.22 -0.73
N TYR A 96 16.43 3.37 0.32
CA TYR A 96 16.97 2.27 1.09
C TYR A 96 16.07 2.01 2.29
N GLN A 97 15.29 0.93 2.20
CA GLN A 97 14.35 0.46 3.22
C GLN A 97 15.09 -0.37 4.26
N VAL A 98 15.45 0.23 5.38
CA VAL A 98 16.25 -0.41 6.43
C VAL A 98 15.33 -1.21 7.35
N PHE A 99 15.55 -2.52 7.45
CA PHE A 99 14.67 -3.42 8.18
C PHE A 99 15.34 -4.15 9.36
N ASP A 100 16.67 -4.10 9.53
CA ASP A 100 17.35 -4.70 10.70
C ASP A 100 18.63 -3.94 11.06
N LEU A 101 19.07 -4.08 12.32
CA LEU A 101 20.27 -3.47 12.90
C LEU A 101 21.16 -4.59 13.46
N LEU A 102 22.40 -4.67 12.99
CA LEU A 102 23.32 -5.76 13.32
C LEU A 102 24.41 -5.32 14.31
N TRP A 103 24.73 -4.02 14.32
CA TRP A 103 25.74 -3.44 15.19
C TRP A 103 25.47 -1.95 15.40
N LEU A 104 25.72 -1.43 16.61
CA LEU A 104 25.50 -0.04 16.99
C LEU A 104 26.57 0.43 17.99
N ASN A 105 27.31 1.51 17.67
CA ASN A 105 28.22 2.21 18.57
C ASN A 105 29.15 1.27 19.41
N GLY A 106 29.81 0.32 18.76
CA GLY A 106 30.74 -0.61 19.43
C GLY A 106 30.13 -1.95 19.84
N HIS A 107 28.81 -2.13 19.74
CA HIS A 107 28.12 -3.30 20.26
C HIS A 107 27.37 -4.08 19.15
N SER A 108 27.56 -5.42 19.12
CA SER A 108 26.72 -6.29 18.27
C SER A 108 25.31 -6.38 18.84
N THR A 109 24.32 -6.27 17.95
CA THR A 109 22.89 -6.41 18.30
C THR A 109 22.31 -7.76 17.90
N GLU A 110 23.09 -8.65 17.28
CA GLU A 110 22.64 -9.94 16.74
C GLU A 110 22.03 -10.87 17.81
N ASN A 111 22.49 -10.75 19.06
CA ASN A 111 21.98 -11.50 20.21
C ASN A 111 20.73 -10.85 20.87
N LEU A 112 20.26 -9.76 20.35
CA LEU A 112 18.97 -9.17 20.74
C LEU A 112 17.84 -9.81 19.96
N THR A 113 16.64 -9.80 20.53
CA THR A 113 15.44 -10.24 19.81
C THR A 113 15.14 -9.31 18.62
N TYR A 114 14.42 -9.80 17.62
CA TYR A 114 14.03 -8.99 16.47
C TYR A 114 13.35 -7.66 16.88
N LEU A 115 12.40 -7.69 17.83
CA LEU A 115 11.74 -6.47 18.28
C LEU A 115 12.70 -5.49 18.97
N GLN A 116 13.63 -5.98 19.80
CA GLN A 116 14.63 -5.11 20.43
C GLN A 116 15.52 -4.43 19.39
N ARG A 117 15.95 -5.18 18.36
CA ARG A 117 16.72 -4.60 17.25
C ARG A 117 15.90 -3.57 16.47
N LYS A 118 14.60 -3.81 16.26
CA LYS A 118 13.70 -2.86 15.59
C LYS A 118 13.51 -1.56 16.38
N GLU A 119 13.36 -1.65 17.69
CA GLU A 119 13.25 -0.47 18.56
C GLU A 119 14.55 0.36 18.50
N LEU A 120 15.71 -0.28 18.69
CA LEU A 120 17.01 0.39 18.57
C LEU A 120 17.22 1.02 17.19
N LEU A 121 16.87 0.30 16.12
CA LEU A 121 16.97 0.82 14.75
C LEU A 121 16.10 2.05 14.55
N LYS A 122 14.89 2.03 15.08
CA LYS A 122 13.95 3.15 14.95
C LYS A 122 14.46 4.42 15.62
N ASP A 123 15.12 4.26 16.78
CA ASP A 123 15.67 5.37 17.55
C ASP A 123 17.00 5.90 16.97
N ALA A 124 17.83 5.00 16.42
CA ALA A 124 19.16 5.35 15.93
C ALA A 124 19.18 5.84 14.47
N LEU A 125 18.18 5.45 13.65
CA LEU A 125 18.18 5.74 12.22
C LEU A 125 17.67 7.15 11.92
N VAL A 126 18.53 8.02 11.40
CA VAL A 126 18.12 9.33 10.85
C VAL A 126 17.46 9.12 9.50
N GLN A 127 16.13 9.22 9.44
CA GLN A 127 15.35 9.07 8.22
C GLN A 127 15.39 10.34 7.36
N ASN A 128 15.43 10.14 6.04
CA ASN A 128 15.36 11.21 5.04
C ASN A 128 14.63 10.69 3.78
N GLU A 129 14.65 11.44 2.68
CA GLU A 129 13.98 11.05 1.42
C GLU A 129 14.55 9.74 0.81
N ILE A 130 15.79 9.37 1.14
CA ILE A 130 16.49 8.20 0.58
C ILE A 130 16.61 7.07 1.61
N ILE A 131 16.75 7.37 2.89
CA ILE A 131 16.92 6.38 3.97
C ILE A 131 15.62 6.32 4.75
N GLN A 132 14.96 5.17 4.76
CA GLN A 132 13.68 4.99 5.46
C GLN A 132 13.69 3.73 6.32
N PHE A 133 13.05 3.82 7.46
CA PHE A 133 12.78 2.68 8.33
C PHE A 133 11.68 1.81 7.73
N SER A 134 11.95 0.52 7.50
CA SER A 134 10.93 -0.45 7.10
C SER A 134 10.10 -0.83 8.32
N ASP A 135 8.88 -0.31 8.40
CA ASP A 135 7.97 -0.58 9.52
C ASP A 135 7.36 -1.98 9.44
N HIS A 136 6.73 -2.42 10.53
CA HIS A 136 6.15 -3.76 10.65
C HIS A 136 4.75 -3.70 11.27
N MET A 137 3.93 -4.71 10.96
CA MET A 137 2.65 -4.96 11.61
C MET A 137 2.75 -6.16 12.53
N MET A 138 2.24 -6.03 13.75
CA MET A 138 2.13 -7.14 14.68
C MET A 138 0.84 -7.91 14.45
N LYS A 139 0.88 -9.24 14.50
CA LYS A 139 -0.26 -10.15 14.58
C LYS A 139 -1.06 -10.34 13.28
N ASP A 140 -1.53 -9.27 12.63
CA ASP A 140 -2.56 -9.30 11.56
C ASP A 140 -1.92 -9.52 10.17
N GLY A 141 -1.24 -10.67 9.97
CA GLY A 141 -0.47 -10.95 8.75
C GLY A 141 -1.34 -11.20 7.52
N LYS A 142 -2.55 -11.78 7.67
CA LYS A 142 -3.48 -11.98 6.55
C LYS A 142 -3.99 -10.67 5.98
N ASP A 143 -4.41 -9.75 6.85
CA ASP A 143 -4.88 -8.43 6.45
C ASP A 143 -3.76 -7.61 5.80
N PHE A 144 -2.56 -7.71 6.36
CA PHE A 144 -1.39 -7.04 5.81
C PHE A 144 -0.96 -7.61 4.44
N PHE A 145 -1.05 -8.93 4.26
CA PHE A 145 -0.81 -9.59 2.98
C PHE A 145 -1.83 -9.15 1.92
N GLN A 146 -3.12 -9.07 2.28
CA GLN A 146 -4.15 -8.60 1.37
C GLN A 146 -3.91 -7.14 0.96
N ALA A 147 -3.52 -6.29 1.90
CA ALA A 147 -3.17 -4.91 1.62
C ALA A 147 -1.95 -4.79 0.68
N ALA A 148 -0.91 -5.59 0.90
CA ALA A 148 0.25 -5.67 0.02
C ALA A 148 -0.14 -6.11 -1.41
N ASN A 149 -1.07 -7.06 -1.53
CA ASN A 149 -1.63 -7.51 -2.81
C ASN A 149 -2.42 -6.39 -3.53
N ASP A 150 -3.26 -5.66 -2.81
CA ASP A 150 -4.06 -4.56 -3.36
C ASP A 150 -3.19 -3.39 -3.85
N LEU A 151 -2.03 -3.18 -3.21
CA LEU A 151 -1.01 -2.21 -3.61
C LEU A 151 -0.12 -2.71 -4.77
N GLY A 152 -0.23 -4.00 -5.15
CA GLY A 152 0.57 -4.62 -6.19
C GLY A 152 2.04 -4.81 -5.80
N LEU A 153 2.31 -5.03 -4.51
CA LEU A 153 3.64 -5.32 -3.97
C LEU A 153 4.01 -6.80 -4.19
N GLU A 154 5.27 -7.17 -3.93
CA GLU A 154 5.76 -8.53 -4.15
C GLU A 154 5.20 -9.55 -3.14
N GLY A 155 4.93 -9.10 -1.91
CA GLY A 155 4.47 -9.92 -0.80
C GLY A 155 4.81 -9.31 0.55
N ILE A 156 4.89 -10.18 1.55
CA ILE A 156 5.29 -9.81 2.91
C ILE A 156 6.37 -10.75 3.45
N VAL A 157 7.08 -10.30 4.48
CA VAL A 157 8.02 -11.11 5.27
C VAL A 157 7.52 -11.16 6.70
N ALA A 158 7.22 -12.36 7.18
CA ALA A 158 6.91 -12.62 8.59
C ALA A 158 8.21 -12.90 9.33
N LYS A 159 8.44 -12.24 10.46
CA LYS A 159 9.60 -12.39 11.32
C LYS A 159 9.14 -12.68 12.75
N LYS A 160 9.64 -13.75 13.34
CA LYS A 160 9.31 -14.11 14.71
C LYS A 160 9.89 -13.07 15.67
N THR A 161 9.08 -12.57 16.60
CA THR A 161 9.40 -11.40 17.44
C THR A 161 10.60 -11.60 18.37
N ASP A 162 10.83 -12.83 18.80
CA ASP A 162 11.93 -13.25 19.67
C ASP A 162 13.15 -13.79 18.90
N SER A 163 13.13 -13.78 17.55
CA SER A 163 14.22 -14.34 16.74
C SER A 163 15.51 -13.53 16.88
N LEU A 164 16.62 -14.25 17.01
CA LEU A 164 17.97 -13.67 16.96
C LEU A 164 18.42 -13.57 15.50
N TYR A 165 19.33 -12.64 15.20
CA TYR A 165 19.91 -12.56 13.85
C TYR A 165 21.03 -13.60 13.71
N ARG A 166 20.97 -14.40 12.65
CA ARG A 166 21.99 -15.42 12.34
C ARG A 166 22.48 -15.24 10.92
N GLU A 167 23.75 -14.88 10.78
CA GLU A 167 24.35 -14.67 9.47
C GLU A 167 24.29 -15.93 8.60
N ASN A 168 23.99 -15.75 7.32
CA ASN A 168 23.95 -16.80 6.29
C ASN A 168 23.09 -18.04 6.59
N VAL A 169 22.22 -17.99 7.60
CA VAL A 169 21.31 -19.07 7.97
C VAL A 169 19.93 -18.86 7.35
N ARG A 170 19.39 -19.88 6.67
CA ARG A 170 17.99 -19.92 6.23
C ARG A 170 17.13 -20.42 7.40
N SER A 171 16.40 -19.51 8.01
CA SER A 171 15.64 -19.78 9.23
C SER A 171 14.14 -19.92 8.96
N SER A 172 13.48 -20.77 9.77
CA SER A 172 12.02 -20.82 9.85
C SER A 172 11.42 -19.71 10.71
N GLU A 173 12.25 -18.92 11.38
CA GLU A 173 11.84 -17.74 12.14
C GLU A 173 11.64 -16.50 11.26
N TRP A 174 12.08 -16.57 10.00
CA TRP A 174 11.82 -15.58 8.96
C TRP A 174 11.16 -16.27 7.76
N LEU A 175 9.93 -15.87 7.44
CA LEU A 175 9.13 -16.49 6.37
C LEU A 175 8.77 -15.44 5.33
N LYS A 176 9.03 -15.73 4.07
CA LYS A 176 8.54 -14.92 2.95
C LYS A 176 7.22 -15.47 2.43
N ILE A 177 6.23 -14.61 2.24
CA ILE A 177 4.91 -14.93 1.72
C ILE A 177 4.72 -14.08 0.46
N LYS A 178 4.75 -14.72 -0.70
CA LYS A 178 4.70 -14.02 -1.99
C LYS A 178 3.28 -13.97 -2.53
N ILE A 179 2.89 -12.83 -3.09
CA ILE A 179 1.59 -12.63 -3.75
C ILE A 179 1.54 -13.36 -5.08
N ASN A 180 2.64 -13.31 -5.83
CA ASN A 180 2.80 -14.08 -7.06
C ASN A 180 3.71 -15.27 -6.77
N GLN A 181 3.37 -16.44 -7.32
CA GLN A 181 4.28 -17.57 -7.26
C GLN A 181 5.46 -17.28 -8.18
N THR A 182 6.60 -16.94 -7.59
CA THR A 182 7.87 -16.74 -8.29
C THR A 182 8.93 -17.63 -7.68
N ASP A 183 9.84 -18.10 -8.53
CA ASP A 183 10.97 -18.93 -8.11
C ASP A 183 12.21 -18.60 -8.94
N GLU A 184 13.39 -18.96 -8.43
CA GLU A 184 14.62 -18.88 -9.20
C GLU A 184 14.82 -20.17 -10.01
N ALA A 185 15.25 -20.02 -11.25
CA ALA A 185 15.64 -21.13 -12.13
C ALA A 185 16.95 -20.80 -12.85
N VAL A 186 17.82 -21.80 -13.03
CA VAL A 186 19.04 -21.69 -13.82
C VAL A 186 18.69 -21.74 -15.31
N ILE A 187 19.26 -20.83 -16.10
CA ILE A 187 19.13 -20.87 -17.55
C ILE A 187 20.13 -21.89 -18.08
N CYS A 188 19.63 -22.98 -18.65
CA CYS A 188 20.42 -24.09 -19.16
C CYS A 188 20.53 -24.10 -20.69
N GLY A 189 19.82 -23.21 -21.36
CA GLY A 189 19.80 -23.10 -22.81
C GLY A 189 18.65 -22.26 -23.33
N PHE A 190 18.54 -22.22 -24.65
CA PHE A 190 17.44 -21.55 -25.34
C PHE A 190 17.04 -22.30 -26.61
N THR A 191 15.85 -22.04 -27.11
CA THR A 191 15.35 -22.67 -28.34
C THR A 191 15.43 -21.73 -29.53
N GLU A 192 15.46 -22.31 -30.75
CA GLU A 192 15.34 -21.55 -31.98
C GLU A 192 14.06 -20.72 -32.01
N PRO A 193 14.09 -19.47 -32.54
CA PRO A 193 12.92 -18.64 -32.65
C PRO A 193 11.91 -19.18 -33.66
N LYS A 194 10.61 -18.94 -33.41
CA LYS A 194 9.53 -19.24 -34.34
C LYS A 194 8.80 -17.97 -34.76
N GLY A 195 8.32 -17.93 -36.00
CA GLY A 195 7.55 -16.81 -36.54
C GLY A 195 8.41 -15.54 -36.72
N SER A 196 7.89 -14.39 -36.31
CA SER A 196 8.55 -13.08 -36.45
C SER A 196 9.58 -12.77 -35.37
N ARG A 197 9.72 -13.62 -34.36
CA ARG A 197 10.66 -13.40 -33.26
C ARG A 197 12.12 -13.53 -33.73
N LYS A 198 12.96 -12.64 -33.27
CA LYS A 198 14.41 -12.66 -33.55
C LYS A 198 15.16 -13.12 -32.29
N LYS A 199 16.36 -13.66 -32.44
CA LYS A 199 17.32 -14.09 -31.40
C LYS A 199 17.03 -15.50 -30.85
N PHE A 200 16.02 -15.70 -29.98
CA PHE A 200 15.67 -17.03 -29.45
C PHE A 200 14.15 -17.16 -29.23
N GLY A 201 13.66 -18.40 -29.13
CA GLY A 201 12.25 -18.71 -28.95
C GLY A 201 11.84 -18.71 -27.48
N SER A 202 12.49 -19.54 -26.67
CA SER A 202 12.25 -19.67 -25.22
C SER A 202 13.55 -19.98 -24.48
N LEU A 203 13.64 -19.62 -23.21
CA LEU A 203 14.68 -20.09 -22.29
C LEU A 203 14.34 -21.51 -21.81
N ILE A 204 15.36 -22.33 -21.65
CA ILE A 204 15.28 -23.67 -21.06
C ILE A 204 15.77 -23.56 -19.61
N LEU A 205 14.93 -24.00 -18.66
CA LEU A 205 15.10 -23.76 -17.23
C LEU A 205 15.43 -25.05 -16.50
N GLY A 206 16.33 -24.97 -15.53
CA GLY A 206 16.72 -26.06 -14.66
C GLY A 206 16.87 -25.64 -13.20
N LYS A 207 16.80 -26.64 -12.30
CA LYS A 207 17.12 -26.50 -10.86
C LYS A 207 17.88 -27.71 -10.37
N TYR A 208 18.68 -27.56 -9.33
CA TYR A 208 19.38 -28.68 -8.72
C TYR A 208 18.46 -29.51 -7.82
N LEU A 209 18.49 -30.83 -7.99
CA LEU A 209 17.85 -31.81 -7.13
C LEU A 209 18.85 -32.92 -6.82
N GLY A 210 19.24 -33.09 -5.56
CA GLY A 210 20.22 -34.10 -5.17
C GLY A 210 21.61 -33.91 -5.80
N GLY A 211 21.96 -32.68 -6.21
CA GLY A 211 23.23 -32.35 -6.87
C GLY A 211 23.20 -32.48 -8.42
N GLU A 212 22.14 -33.01 -9.01
CA GLU A 212 21.95 -33.11 -10.45
C GLU A 212 21.07 -31.96 -10.98
N MET A 213 21.35 -31.46 -12.19
CA MET A 213 20.51 -30.47 -12.86
C MET A 213 19.27 -31.15 -13.43
N VAL A 214 18.08 -30.73 -12.97
CA VAL A 214 16.78 -31.24 -13.39
C VAL A 214 16.04 -30.18 -14.18
N PHE A 215 15.50 -30.58 -15.34
CA PHE A 215 14.67 -29.71 -16.17
C PHE A 215 13.38 -29.30 -15.44
N CYS A 216 13.08 -28.02 -15.39
CA CYS A 216 11.87 -27.50 -14.73
C CYS A 216 10.95 -26.71 -15.67
N GLY A 217 11.19 -26.75 -16.98
CA GLY A 217 10.33 -26.15 -17.99
C GLY A 217 11.05 -25.18 -18.92
N HIS A 218 10.27 -24.49 -19.75
CA HIS A 218 10.79 -23.46 -20.64
C HIS A 218 9.82 -22.28 -20.71
N THR A 219 10.35 -21.05 -20.78
CA THR A 219 9.55 -19.84 -20.89
C THR A 219 9.83 -19.09 -22.17
N GLY A 220 8.76 -18.77 -22.91
CA GLY A 220 8.80 -17.94 -24.11
C GLY A 220 8.19 -16.56 -23.93
N THR A 221 7.81 -16.17 -22.71
CA THR A 221 7.11 -14.92 -22.40
C THR A 221 7.84 -14.12 -21.33
N GLY A 222 7.53 -12.81 -21.21
CA GLY A 222 8.17 -11.91 -20.25
C GLY A 222 9.35 -11.12 -20.84
N PHE A 223 9.54 -11.14 -22.15
CA PHE A 223 10.63 -10.44 -22.84
C PHE A 223 10.10 -9.28 -23.69
N ASN A 224 10.80 -8.18 -23.69
CA ASN A 224 10.75 -7.15 -24.73
C ASN A 224 11.97 -7.28 -25.66
N ASP A 225 12.03 -6.51 -26.74
CA ASP A 225 13.12 -6.60 -27.74
C ASP A 225 14.49 -6.30 -27.14
N LYS A 226 14.58 -5.36 -26.19
CA LYS A 226 15.80 -5.00 -25.48
C LYS A 226 16.27 -6.19 -24.64
N THR A 227 15.40 -6.73 -23.78
CA THR A 227 15.70 -7.88 -22.91
C THR A 227 16.09 -9.13 -23.72
N LEU A 228 15.40 -9.39 -24.85
CA LEU A 228 15.76 -10.49 -25.76
C LEU A 228 17.18 -10.34 -26.30
N SER A 229 17.57 -9.13 -26.68
CA SER A 229 18.89 -8.86 -27.22
C SER A 229 19.98 -8.99 -26.16
N GLU A 230 19.76 -8.44 -24.97
CA GLU A 230 20.68 -8.51 -23.82
C GLU A 230 20.91 -9.96 -23.37
N LEU A 231 19.84 -10.72 -23.15
CA LEU A 231 19.92 -12.14 -22.78
C LEU A 231 20.67 -12.95 -23.83
N HIS A 232 20.39 -12.72 -25.12
CA HIS A 232 21.08 -13.43 -26.20
C HIS A 232 22.58 -13.10 -26.23
N GLN A 233 22.97 -11.86 -25.96
CA GLN A 233 24.38 -11.46 -25.87
C GLN A 233 25.08 -12.15 -24.70
N LEU A 234 24.42 -12.22 -23.52
CA LEU A 234 24.95 -12.88 -22.33
C LEU A 234 25.07 -14.40 -22.52
N MET A 235 24.10 -15.03 -23.19
CA MET A 235 24.10 -16.48 -23.42
C MET A 235 25.08 -16.93 -24.53
N LYS A 236 25.39 -16.07 -25.51
CA LYS A 236 26.23 -16.43 -26.66
C LYS A 236 27.63 -16.94 -26.29
N PRO A 237 28.38 -16.33 -25.36
CA PRO A 237 29.72 -16.84 -24.98
C PRO A 237 29.64 -18.13 -24.15
N LEU A 238 28.47 -18.49 -23.60
CA LEU A 238 28.24 -19.66 -22.74
C LEU A 238 27.78 -20.89 -23.53
N ILE A 239 27.69 -20.84 -24.85
CA ILE A 239 27.20 -21.96 -25.68
C ILE A 239 28.10 -23.17 -25.55
N ILE A 240 27.50 -24.34 -25.29
CA ILE A 240 28.14 -25.63 -25.20
C ILE A 240 27.47 -26.64 -26.15
N GLU A 241 28.18 -27.71 -26.47
CA GLU A 241 27.71 -28.72 -27.41
C GLU A 241 26.66 -29.66 -26.84
N ASN A 242 26.83 -30.05 -25.57
CA ASN A 242 26.00 -31.06 -24.91
C ASN A 242 25.05 -30.46 -23.89
N SER A 243 23.90 -31.16 -23.67
CA SER A 243 22.95 -30.81 -22.62
C SER A 243 23.55 -30.96 -21.21
N VAL A 244 23.27 -30.01 -20.33
CA VAL A 244 23.63 -30.08 -18.89
C VAL A 244 22.73 -31.04 -18.09
N PHE A 245 21.63 -31.48 -18.69
CA PHE A 245 20.73 -32.45 -18.06
C PHE A 245 21.18 -33.89 -18.35
N LYS A 246 21.12 -34.73 -17.32
CA LYS A 246 21.45 -36.16 -17.45
C LYS A 246 20.63 -36.88 -18.51
N ILE A 247 19.35 -36.50 -18.62
CA ILE A 247 18.44 -36.92 -19.70
C ILE A 247 18.03 -35.65 -20.44
N THR A 248 18.43 -35.53 -21.72
CA THR A 248 18.08 -34.37 -22.54
C THR A 248 16.56 -34.21 -22.64
N PRO A 249 16.00 -33.10 -22.15
CA PRO A 249 14.56 -32.90 -22.13
C PRO A 249 14.03 -32.65 -23.55
N LYS A 250 12.77 -33.03 -23.77
CA LYS A 250 12.04 -32.69 -25.00
C LYS A 250 11.69 -31.21 -24.97
N THR A 251 12.18 -30.44 -25.92
CA THR A 251 11.94 -29.01 -26.07
C THR A 251 10.92 -28.72 -27.18
N ASN A 252 10.34 -27.50 -27.16
CA ASN A 252 9.32 -27.07 -28.12
C ASN A 252 9.89 -26.66 -29.50
N ALA A 253 11.22 -26.51 -29.61
CA ALA A 253 12.00 -26.27 -30.84
C ALA A 253 13.43 -26.76 -30.63
N LYS A 254 14.30 -26.70 -31.66
CA LYS A 254 15.70 -27.09 -31.54
C LYS A 254 16.40 -26.25 -30.44
N ALA A 255 17.06 -26.93 -29.53
CA ALA A 255 17.72 -26.34 -28.38
C ALA A 255 19.19 -26.02 -28.69
N THR A 256 19.65 -24.92 -28.13
CA THR A 256 21.06 -24.55 -27.97
C THR A 256 21.35 -24.54 -26.48
N TRP A 257 22.32 -25.32 -26.03
CA TRP A 257 22.70 -25.46 -24.62
C TRP A 257 23.74 -24.44 -24.23
N ILE A 258 23.73 -24.02 -22.97
CA ILE A 258 24.72 -23.10 -22.42
C ILE A 258 25.24 -23.61 -21.06
N GLU A 259 26.47 -23.18 -20.70
CA GLU A 259 26.96 -23.32 -19.33
C GLU A 259 25.95 -22.69 -18.34
N PRO A 260 25.60 -23.39 -17.24
CA PRO A 260 24.55 -22.97 -16.33
C PRO A 260 25.03 -21.89 -15.35
N GLU A 261 25.41 -20.71 -15.86
CA GLU A 261 25.90 -19.58 -15.06
C GLU A 261 24.84 -18.52 -14.76
N LEU A 262 23.78 -18.46 -15.56
CA LEU A 262 22.74 -17.43 -15.44
C LEU A 262 21.54 -17.92 -14.65
N VAL A 263 21.11 -17.13 -13.68
CA VAL A 263 19.90 -17.40 -12.88
C VAL A 263 18.81 -16.40 -13.28
N ALA A 264 17.61 -16.94 -13.54
CA ALA A 264 16.41 -16.16 -13.84
C ALA A 264 15.39 -16.25 -12.71
N GLU A 265 14.67 -15.17 -12.42
CA GLU A 265 13.42 -15.21 -11.67
C GLU A 265 12.26 -15.44 -12.63
N ILE A 266 11.46 -16.44 -12.30
CA ILE A 266 10.34 -16.92 -13.12
C ILE A 266 9.05 -16.82 -12.30
N LYS A 267 8.04 -16.15 -12.86
CA LYS A 267 6.66 -16.21 -12.36
C LYS A 267 5.97 -17.42 -12.98
N PHE A 268 5.17 -18.15 -12.22
CA PHE A 268 4.44 -19.32 -12.69
C PHE A 268 3.10 -19.48 -11.95
N THR A 269 2.21 -20.33 -12.44
CA THR A 269 0.92 -20.58 -11.78
C THR A 269 1.01 -21.72 -10.77
N GLU A 270 1.73 -22.79 -11.08
CA GLU A 270 1.95 -23.94 -10.19
C GLU A 270 3.19 -24.72 -10.63
N ILE A 271 3.73 -25.57 -9.73
CA ILE A 271 4.76 -26.56 -10.05
C ILE A 271 4.10 -27.93 -10.06
N THR A 272 4.27 -28.69 -11.15
CA THR A 272 3.73 -30.06 -11.25
C THR A 272 4.49 -31.02 -10.34
N LYS A 273 3.94 -32.25 -10.14
CA LYS A 273 4.64 -33.32 -9.40
C LYS A 273 5.98 -33.71 -10.01
N ASP A 274 6.15 -33.49 -11.29
CA ASP A 274 7.39 -33.74 -12.04
C ASP A 274 8.34 -32.54 -12.04
N HIS A 275 8.14 -31.60 -11.13
CA HIS A 275 8.94 -30.38 -10.95
C HIS A 275 8.91 -29.40 -12.14
N ILE A 276 7.86 -29.43 -12.99
CA ILE A 276 7.72 -28.53 -14.14
C ILE A 276 6.88 -27.30 -13.77
N TYR A 277 7.36 -26.10 -14.08
CA TYR A 277 6.59 -24.87 -13.99
C TYR A 277 5.46 -24.82 -15.03
N ARG A 278 4.24 -24.53 -14.59
CA ARG A 278 3.12 -24.22 -15.48
C ARG A 278 3.04 -22.73 -15.78
N HIS A 279 2.90 -22.39 -17.06
CA HIS A 279 2.83 -21.03 -17.59
C HIS A 279 3.97 -20.13 -17.08
N PRO A 280 5.23 -20.57 -17.18
CA PRO A 280 6.33 -19.75 -16.68
C PRO A 280 6.52 -18.49 -17.52
N VAL A 281 6.74 -17.37 -16.83
CA VAL A 281 7.01 -16.06 -17.41
C VAL A 281 8.34 -15.56 -16.85
N PHE A 282 9.27 -15.18 -17.71
CA PHE A 282 10.53 -14.58 -17.31
C PHE A 282 10.26 -13.20 -16.70
N LEU A 283 10.80 -12.93 -15.52
CA LEU A 283 10.73 -11.63 -14.88
C LEU A 283 12.06 -10.86 -15.04
N ARG A 284 13.19 -11.47 -14.66
CA ARG A 284 14.49 -10.83 -14.65
C ARG A 284 15.64 -11.82 -14.46
N LEU A 285 16.88 -11.39 -14.72
CA LEU A 285 18.08 -12.08 -14.25
C LEU A 285 18.32 -11.79 -12.76
N ARG A 286 18.96 -12.72 -12.08
CA ARG A 286 19.34 -12.65 -10.66
C ARG A 286 20.85 -12.75 -10.52
N GLU A 287 21.53 -11.61 -10.61
CA GLU A 287 22.98 -11.52 -10.43
C GLU A 287 23.42 -11.73 -8.97
N ASP A 288 22.46 -11.59 -8.04
CA ASP A 288 22.64 -11.72 -6.59
C ASP A 288 22.43 -13.15 -6.06
N VAL A 289 22.09 -14.10 -6.94
CA VAL A 289 21.84 -15.51 -6.59
C VAL A 289 22.90 -16.40 -7.25
N LYS A 290 23.56 -17.22 -6.46
CA LYS A 290 24.49 -18.24 -6.99
C LYS A 290 23.70 -19.42 -7.53
N MET A 291 24.11 -19.98 -8.67
CA MET A 291 23.41 -21.11 -9.30
C MET A 291 23.33 -22.35 -8.37
N GLU A 292 24.34 -22.56 -7.51
CA GLU A 292 24.37 -23.68 -6.58
C GLU A 292 23.28 -23.58 -5.51
N ASP A 293 22.74 -22.38 -5.27
CA ASP A 293 21.65 -22.13 -4.31
C ASP A 293 20.26 -22.37 -4.92
N VAL A 294 20.17 -22.51 -6.26
CA VAL A 294 18.92 -22.72 -7.01
C VAL A 294 18.56 -24.22 -6.99
N ARG A 295 17.93 -24.66 -5.88
CA ARG A 295 17.63 -26.08 -5.63
C ARG A 295 16.15 -26.28 -5.34
N PHE A 296 15.64 -27.47 -5.69
CA PHE A 296 14.36 -27.92 -5.15
C PHE A 296 14.53 -28.32 -3.69
N ASN A 297 13.59 -27.90 -2.82
CA ASN A 297 13.57 -28.35 -1.44
C ASN A 297 13.24 -29.85 -1.40
N SER A 298 14.11 -30.65 -0.79
CA SER A 298 13.96 -32.11 -0.68
C SER A 298 12.91 -32.57 0.34
N GLU A 299 12.12 -31.65 0.92
CA GLU A 299 11.11 -31.97 1.93
C GLU A 299 9.76 -31.32 1.62
N ASN A 300 8.93 -32.03 0.82
CA ASN A 300 7.48 -31.94 0.91
C ASN A 300 6.91 -33.34 1.08
N LYS A 301 7.14 -33.95 2.25
CA LYS A 301 6.28 -35.01 2.79
C LYS A 301 5.37 -34.39 3.83
N SER A 302 4.08 -34.35 3.47
CA SER A 302 2.98 -34.06 4.37
C SER A 302 3.16 -34.76 5.74
N LYS A 303 3.32 -33.96 6.80
CA LYS A 303 2.96 -34.38 8.13
C LYS A 303 1.98 -33.39 8.70
N ASN A 304 0.72 -33.75 8.64
CA ASN A 304 -0.29 -33.29 9.58
C ASN A 304 0.14 -33.83 10.96
N GLU A 305 0.82 -33.02 11.74
CA GLU A 305 0.95 -33.24 13.17
C GLU A 305 0.18 -32.13 13.88
N ILE A 306 -0.89 -32.57 14.51
CA ILE A 306 -1.70 -31.84 15.47
C ILE A 306 -0.78 -31.46 16.64
N VAL A 307 -0.36 -30.21 16.69
CA VAL A 307 0.32 -29.67 17.88
C VAL A 307 -0.74 -29.33 18.92
N LYS A 308 -0.76 -30.11 19.99
CA LYS A 308 -1.53 -29.82 21.20
C LYS A 308 -1.16 -28.42 21.71
N LYS A 309 -2.20 -27.60 21.89
CA LYS A 309 -2.11 -26.31 22.57
C LYS A 309 -1.53 -26.50 23.98
N THR A 310 -0.36 -25.98 24.21
CA THR A 310 0.10 -25.57 25.53
C THR A 310 -0.22 -24.09 25.68
N GLU A 311 -1.00 -23.76 26.70
CA GLU A 311 -1.38 -22.39 27.02
C GLU A 311 -0.13 -21.53 27.27
N PRO A 312 -0.01 -20.33 26.66
CA PRO A 312 1.11 -19.45 26.95
C PRO A 312 0.85 -18.68 28.25
N LYS A 313 1.88 -18.71 29.10
CA LYS A 313 1.95 -17.87 30.30
C LYS A 313 1.84 -16.41 29.94
N THR A 314 0.87 -15.75 30.55
CA THR A 314 0.59 -14.31 30.52
C THR A 314 1.82 -13.46 30.73
N ARG A 315 2.17 -12.63 29.74
CA ARG A 315 3.03 -11.46 29.91
C ARG A 315 2.22 -10.20 29.63
N ASN A 316 2.05 -9.40 30.69
CA ASN A 316 1.61 -8.00 30.74
C ASN A 316 0.37 -7.57 29.91
N ALA A 317 -0.81 -8.02 30.37
CA ALA A 317 -2.11 -7.46 30.01
C ALA A 317 -2.36 -6.12 30.74
N LYS A 318 -1.57 -5.07 30.53
CA LYS A 318 -1.80 -3.77 31.21
C LYS A 318 -2.55 -2.73 30.35
N ASN A 319 -2.81 -2.99 29.06
CA ASN A 319 -3.42 -2.00 28.16
C ASN A 319 -4.63 -2.50 27.36
N ASP A 320 -5.09 -3.73 27.59
CA ASP A 320 -6.30 -4.26 26.99
C ASP A 320 -7.45 -4.10 27.96
N LEU A 321 -8.44 -3.31 27.61
CA LEU A 321 -9.65 -3.10 28.41
C LEU A 321 -10.86 -3.70 27.71
N ALA A 322 -11.59 -4.57 28.40
CA ALA A 322 -12.94 -4.91 28.00
C ALA A 322 -13.83 -3.69 28.28
N LYS A 323 -14.31 -3.00 27.24
CA LYS A 323 -15.18 -1.82 27.36
C LYS A 323 -16.53 -2.14 26.76
N LYS A 324 -17.60 -1.90 27.55
CA LYS A 324 -18.95 -2.01 27.03
C LYS A 324 -19.23 -0.79 26.15
N VAL A 325 -19.43 -1.04 24.85
CA VAL A 325 -19.84 -0.03 23.87
C VAL A 325 -21.22 -0.42 23.38
N GLY A 326 -22.23 0.35 23.72
CA GLY A 326 -23.61 0.04 23.39
C GLY A 326 -24.06 -1.32 23.93
N LYS A 327 -24.37 -2.25 23.02
CA LYS A 327 -24.84 -3.60 23.37
C LYS A 327 -23.71 -4.64 23.40
N GLN A 328 -22.53 -4.31 22.91
CA GLN A 328 -21.39 -5.23 22.79
C GLN A 328 -20.31 -4.97 23.85
N GLU A 329 -19.66 -6.03 24.29
CA GLU A 329 -18.43 -5.96 25.07
C GLU A 329 -17.24 -6.12 24.12
N LEU A 330 -16.49 -5.04 23.94
CA LEU A 330 -15.36 -4.99 22.99
C LEU A 330 -14.03 -5.08 23.74
N LYS A 331 -13.18 -5.98 23.33
CA LYS A 331 -11.78 -5.99 23.76
C LYS A 331 -11.02 -4.92 22.97
N LEU A 332 -10.84 -3.74 23.56
CA LEU A 332 -10.07 -2.65 22.98
C LEU A 332 -8.59 -2.84 23.34
N THR A 333 -7.74 -2.97 22.31
CA THR A 333 -6.32 -3.30 22.46
C THR A 333 -5.42 -2.08 22.30
N ASN A 334 -4.30 -2.05 23.03
CA ASN A 334 -3.24 -1.04 22.86
C ASN A 334 -3.74 0.42 22.92
N GLN A 335 -4.67 0.76 23.82
CA GLN A 335 -5.31 2.07 23.85
C GLN A 335 -4.35 3.24 24.11
N ASN A 336 -3.23 2.99 24.84
CA ASN A 336 -2.20 3.99 25.13
C ASN A 336 -1.20 4.18 23.98
N LYS A 337 -1.35 3.42 22.87
CA LYS A 337 -0.47 3.58 21.71
C LYS A 337 -0.68 4.95 21.09
N ILE A 338 0.38 5.71 20.95
CA ILE A 338 0.33 7.05 20.35
C ILE A 338 0.11 6.93 18.85
N TYR A 339 -0.95 7.57 18.37
CA TYR A 339 -1.34 7.60 16.96
C TYR A 339 -0.92 8.89 16.28
N PHE A 340 -0.95 10.02 16.99
CA PHE A 340 -0.49 11.32 16.50
C PHE A 340 0.60 11.82 17.47
N ALA A 341 1.86 11.56 17.11
CA ALA A 341 2.99 11.77 18.01
C ALA A 341 3.22 13.24 18.36
N ASP A 342 2.99 14.14 17.41
CA ASP A 342 3.21 15.57 17.61
C ASP A 342 2.08 16.22 18.44
N ASP A 343 0.94 15.54 18.60
CA ASP A 343 -0.25 16.01 19.28
C ASP A 343 -0.55 15.24 20.58
N ASP A 344 0.28 14.24 20.91
CA ASP A 344 0.11 13.31 22.06
C ASP A 344 -1.28 12.62 22.07
N VAL A 345 -1.84 12.32 20.88
CA VAL A 345 -3.14 11.67 20.75
C VAL A 345 -2.95 10.17 20.58
N SER A 346 -3.54 9.42 21.50
CA SER A 346 -3.49 7.97 21.54
C SER A 346 -4.58 7.30 20.70
N LYS A 347 -4.47 5.99 20.49
CA LYS A 347 -5.54 5.15 19.92
C LYS A 347 -6.84 5.23 20.75
N GLY A 348 -6.72 5.29 22.07
CA GLY A 348 -7.86 5.46 22.99
C GLY A 348 -8.59 6.77 22.73
N ASP A 349 -7.86 7.88 22.55
CA ASP A 349 -8.44 9.20 22.27
C ASP A 349 -9.19 9.21 20.93
N VAL A 350 -8.67 8.52 19.92
CA VAL A 350 -9.37 8.34 18.62
C VAL A 350 -10.68 7.60 18.80
N ILE A 351 -10.70 6.50 19.56
CA ILE A 351 -11.91 5.74 19.85
C ILE A 351 -12.91 6.60 20.61
N ASP A 352 -12.48 7.31 21.65
CA ASP A 352 -13.34 8.16 22.48
C ASP A 352 -13.89 9.35 21.70
N TYR A 353 -13.10 9.95 20.81
CA TYR A 353 -13.58 10.97 19.87
C TYR A 353 -14.76 10.45 19.06
N TYR A 354 -14.59 9.32 18.36
CA TYR A 354 -15.64 8.77 17.50
C TYR A 354 -16.89 8.36 18.31
N GLN A 355 -16.73 7.86 19.53
CA GLN A 355 -17.87 7.58 20.41
C GLN A 355 -18.60 8.87 20.78
N SER A 356 -17.88 9.96 21.05
CA SER A 356 -18.45 11.26 21.44
C SER A 356 -19.24 11.93 20.30
N VAL A 357 -18.80 11.78 19.06
CA VAL A 357 -19.46 12.36 17.87
C VAL A 357 -20.41 11.40 17.18
N SER A 358 -20.63 10.18 17.72
CA SER A 358 -21.36 9.09 17.08
C SER A 358 -22.75 9.50 16.60
N LYS A 359 -23.51 10.26 17.40
CA LYS A 359 -24.86 10.72 17.01
C LYS A 359 -24.89 11.61 15.77
N TYR A 360 -23.78 12.29 15.47
CA TYR A 360 -23.65 13.18 14.32
C TYR A 360 -23.12 12.44 13.08
N ILE A 361 -22.10 11.58 13.24
CA ILE A 361 -21.45 10.90 12.12
C ILE A 361 -22.26 9.68 11.60
N LEU A 362 -22.87 8.88 12.48
CA LEU A 362 -23.56 7.62 12.10
C LEU A 362 -24.65 7.81 11.02
N PRO A 363 -25.47 8.87 11.00
CA PRO A 363 -26.42 9.09 9.91
C PRO A 363 -25.76 9.14 8.52
N HIS A 364 -24.50 9.57 8.44
CA HIS A 364 -23.71 9.70 7.21
C HIS A 364 -22.95 8.43 6.84
N LEU A 365 -22.72 7.52 7.80
CA LEU A 365 -22.07 6.21 7.57
C LEU A 365 -23.10 5.11 7.25
N LYS A 366 -24.33 5.27 7.72
CA LYS A 366 -25.38 4.23 7.69
C LYS A 366 -25.61 3.68 6.29
N ALA A 367 -25.60 2.33 6.19
CA ALA A 367 -25.84 1.55 4.98
C ALA A 367 -24.84 1.82 3.83
N ARG A 368 -23.65 2.35 4.13
CA ARG A 368 -22.61 2.60 3.13
C ARG A 368 -21.46 1.63 3.28
N PRO A 369 -20.97 1.03 2.19
CA PRO A 369 -19.73 0.25 2.20
C PRO A 369 -18.55 1.10 2.71
N GLN A 370 -17.76 0.52 3.63
CA GLN A 370 -16.59 1.17 4.22
C GLN A 370 -15.31 0.74 3.49
N SER A 371 -14.43 1.68 3.21
CA SER A 371 -13.04 1.42 2.87
C SER A 371 -12.17 1.90 4.03
N MET A 372 -11.62 0.96 4.77
CA MET A 372 -10.83 1.24 5.97
C MET A 372 -9.42 1.69 5.56
N ASN A 373 -8.99 2.86 6.00
CA ASN A 373 -7.60 3.27 5.95
C ASN A 373 -6.99 3.02 7.34
N ARG A 374 -6.25 1.91 7.48
CA ARG A 374 -5.74 1.42 8.76
C ARG A 374 -4.33 1.95 9.02
N PHE A 375 -4.10 2.41 10.24
CA PHE A 375 -2.83 2.93 10.77
C PHE A 375 -2.47 2.19 12.08
N PRO A 376 -2.08 0.92 12.03
CA PRO A 376 -1.87 0.12 13.25
C PRO A 376 -0.78 0.68 14.16
N ASN A 377 0.18 1.43 13.59
CA ASN A 377 1.29 2.06 14.31
C ASN A 377 1.20 3.60 14.35
N GLY A 378 0.00 4.16 14.17
CA GLY A 378 -0.21 5.61 14.12
C GLY A 378 0.17 6.23 12.77
N ILE A 379 0.00 7.56 12.65
CA ILE A 379 0.13 8.26 11.36
C ILE A 379 1.55 8.31 10.78
N LYS A 380 2.57 8.10 11.62
CA LYS A 380 3.98 8.01 11.18
C LYS A 380 4.38 6.59 10.78
N GLY A 381 3.54 5.57 11.04
CA GLY A 381 3.77 4.18 10.68
C GLY A 381 3.15 3.81 9.32
N LEU A 382 3.30 2.54 8.95
CA LEU A 382 2.66 1.99 7.76
C LEU A 382 1.15 2.14 7.81
N SER A 383 0.56 2.53 6.68
CA SER A 383 -0.88 2.55 6.49
C SER A 383 -1.27 1.73 5.27
N PHE A 384 -2.47 1.19 5.29
CA PHE A 384 -3.01 0.44 4.16
C PHE A 384 -4.53 0.51 4.10
N TYR A 385 -5.05 0.38 2.87
CA TYR A 385 -6.49 0.31 2.65
C TYR A 385 -6.96 -1.14 2.70
N GLN A 386 -8.05 -1.38 3.45
CA GLN A 386 -8.75 -2.65 3.50
C GLN A 386 -10.21 -2.43 3.15
N LYS A 387 -10.72 -3.19 2.17
CA LYS A 387 -12.13 -3.15 1.73
C LYS A 387 -12.87 -4.41 2.15
N ASP A 388 -12.19 -5.56 2.10
CA ASP A 388 -12.76 -6.87 2.42
C ASP A 388 -12.72 -7.11 3.94
N ALA A 389 -13.84 -7.55 4.49
CA ALA A 389 -13.92 -7.95 5.90
C ALA A 389 -13.07 -9.22 6.10
N SER A 390 -12.29 -9.28 7.19
CA SER A 390 -11.52 -10.47 7.54
C SER A 390 -12.43 -11.59 8.07
N GLU A 391 -11.93 -12.83 8.02
CA GLU A 391 -12.60 -13.99 8.62
C GLU A 391 -12.79 -13.86 10.13
N GLU A 392 -11.98 -13.02 10.80
CA GLU A 392 -12.06 -12.73 12.23
C GLU A 392 -13.07 -11.62 12.56
N THR A 393 -13.78 -11.07 11.56
CA THR A 393 -14.80 -10.04 11.80
C THR A 393 -15.93 -10.64 12.63
N PRO A 394 -16.28 -10.04 13.80
CA PRO A 394 -17.32 -10.60 14.67
C PRO A 394 -18.68 -10.71 13.97
N ASP A 395 -19.45 -11.76 14.26
CA ASP A 395 -20.77 -12.04 13.65
C ASP A 395 -21.79 -10.91 13.81
N TRP A 396 -21.63 -10.07 14.83
CA TRP A 396 -22.53 -8.93 15.06
C TRP A 396 -22.20 -7.71 14.17
N VAL A 397 -21.05 -7.69 13.51
CA VAL A 397 -20.69 -6.66 12.53
C VAL A 397 -21.39 -6.95 11.21
N LYS A 398 -22.18 -5.98 10.75
CA LYS A 398 -22.88 -6.14 9.47
C LYS A 398 -21.92 -6.12 8.30
N ILE A 399 -21.95 -7.18 7.50
CA ILE A 399 -21.19 -7.32 6.25
C ILE A 399 -22.17 -7.43 5.08
N GLU A 400 -21.82 -6.80 3.96
CA GLU A 400 -22.57 -6.89 2.69
C GLU A 400 -21.64 -7.21 1.53
N LYS A 401 -22.04 -8.19 0.73
CA LYS A 401 -21.27 -8.66 -0.43
C LYS A 401 -21.61 -7.82 -1.65
N VAL A 402 -20.64 -7.07 -2.17
CA VAL A 402 -20.81 -6.15 -3.30
C VAL A 402 -19.83 -6.50 -4.41
N PHE A 403 -20.30 -6.58 -5.65
CA PHE A 403 -19.46 -6.81 -6.82
C PHE A 403 -18.62 -5.57 -7.14
N SER A 404 -17.30 -5.76 -7.30
CA SER A 404 -16.34 -4.74 -7.68
C SER A 404 -15.91 -4.95 -9.14
N GLU A 405 -16.35 -4.07 -10.03
CA GLU A 405 -15.98 -4.11 -11.45
C GLU A 405 -14.47 -3.96 -11.69
N SER A 406 -13.80 -3.14 -10.87
CA SER A 406 -12.36 -2.87 -11.02
C SER A 406 -11.46 -4.07 -10.67
N SER A 407 -11.95 -5.02 -9.87
CA SER A 407 -11.21 -6.21 -9.45
C SER A 407 -11.87 -7.51 -9.90
N ASP A 408 -12.99 -7.43 -10.63
CA ASP A 408 -13.80 -8.54 -11.15
C ASP A 408 -14.10 -9.62 -10.09
N LYS A 409 -14.39 -9.16 -8.86
CA LYS A 409 -14.70 -10.03 -7.71
C LYS A 409 -15.72 -9.43 -6.77
N TYR A 410 -16.34 -10.28 -5.97
CA TYR A 410 -17.14 -9.83 -4.84
C TYR A 410 -16.25 -9.46 -3.67
N ILE A 411 -16.57 -8.35 -3.01
CA ILE A 411 -15.91 -7.85 -1.79
C ILE A 411 -16.94 -7.83 -0.66
N ASN A 412 -16.57 -8.31 0.51
CA ASN A 412 -17.38 -8.31 1.71
C ASN A 412 -17.16 -7.01 2.50
N TYR A 413 -17.92 -5.98 2.20
CA TYR A 413 -17.77 -4.69 2.84
C TYR A 413 -18.38 -4.66 4.24
N ILE A 414 -17.66 -4.10 5.21
CA ILE A 414 -18.22 -3.75 6.52
C ILE A 414 -19.15 -2.56 6.35
N ILE A 415 -20.31 -2.63 7.01
CA ILE A 415 -21.35 -1.58 7.03
C ILE A 415 -21.43 -1.01 8.44
N CYS A 416 -20.94 0.20 8.63
CA CYS A 416 -20.91 0.87 9.93
C CYS A 416 -22.28 1.55 10.22
N ASN A 417 -23.18 0.82 10.88
CA ASN A 417 -24.52 1.31 11.22
C ASN A 417 -24.67 1.80 12.66
N ASP A 418 -23.73 1.48 13.51
CA ASP A 418 -23.80 1.69 14.95
C ASP A 418 -22.43 2.03 15.54
N LYS A 419 -22.44 2.48 16.80
CA LYS A 419 -21.24 2.90 17.50
C LYS A 419 -20.33 1.74 17.90
N GLU A 420 -20.88 0.54 18.01
CA GLU A 420 -20.15 -0.69 18.29
C GLU A 420 -19.25 -1.06 17.10
N THR A 421 -19.82 -1.09 15.90
CA THR A 421 -19.06 -1.31 14.65
C THR A 421 -18.01 -0.22 14.45
N MET A 422 -18.34 1.05 14.73
CA MET A 422 -17.39 2.16 14.62
C MET A 422 -16.21 1.98 15.58
N ALA A 423 -16.48 1.60 16.85
CA ALA A 423 -15.41 1.31 17.81
C ALA A 423 -14.54 0.12 17.38
N TYR A 424 -15.14 -0.92 16.79
CA TYR A 424 -14.43 -2.05 16.22
C TYR A 424 -13.49 -1.60 15.09
N LEU A 425 -13.96 -0.79 14.15
CA LEU A 425 -13.12 -0.25 13.07
C LEU A 425 -11.94 0.57 13.62
N ASN A 426 -12.19 1.46 14.58
CA ASN A 426 -11.12 2.26 15.20
C ASN A 426 -10.13 1.36 15.97
N ASN A 427 -10.60 0.28 16.61
CA ASN A 427 -9.73 -0.67 17.29
C ASN A 427 -8.83 -1.46 16.31
N LEU A 428 -9.26 -1.67 15.06
CA LEU A 428 -8.42 -2.18 13.97
C LEU A 428 -7.38 -1.15 13.46
N GLY A 429 -7.38 0.07 14.02
CA GLY A 429 -6.47 1.15 13.60
C GLY A 429 -7.03 2.02 12.48
N CYS A 430 -8.33 1.94 12.19
CA CYS A 430 -8.96 2.82 11.21
C CYS A 430 -9.11 4.22 11.82
N ILE A 431 -8.25 5.16 11.39
CA ILE A 431 -8.32 6.57 11.80
C ILE A 431 -9.34 7.30 10.92
N GLU A 432 -9.36 7.02 9.64
CA GLU A 432 -10.17 7.69 8.63
C GLU A 432 -11.29 6.77 8.14
N LEU A 433 -12.53 7.20 8.28
CA LEU A 433 -13.71 6.46 7.83
C LEU A 433 -14.08 6.91 6.41
N ASN A 434 -13.80 6.05 5.43
CA ASN A 434 -14.05 6.34 4.01
C ASN A 434 -15.27 5.57 3.52
N VAL A 435 -16.25 6.28 2.97
CA VAL A 435 -17.55 5.72 2.59
C VAL A 435 -17.87 5.94 1.12
N TRP A 436 -18.71 5.06 0.57
CA TRP A 436 -19.34 5.28 -0.73
C TRP A 436 -20.32 6.46 -0.66
N THR A 437 -20.48 7.15 -1.79
CA THR A 437 -21.50 8.22 -1.93
C THR A 437 -22.92 7.67 -2.04
N SER A 438 -23.10 6.38 -2.34
CA SER A 438 -24.40 5.66 -2.34
C SER A 438 -24.58 4.78 -1.10
N ARG A 439 -25.82 4.33 -0.89
CA ARG A 439 -26.22 3.37 0.15
C ARG A 439 -26.74 2.08 -0.44
N LEU A 440 -26.52 0.99 0.27
CA LEU A 440 -27.23 -0.26 -0.01
C LEU A 440 -28.69 -0.17 0.51
N PRO A 441 -29.70 -0.67 -0.24
CA PRO A 441 -29.57 -1.47 -1.47
C PRO A 441 -29.44 -0.67 -2.79
N LYS A 442 -29.47 0.67 -2.78
CA LYS A 442 -29.37 1.51 -3.99
C LYS A 442 -27.92 1.83 -4.34
N ALA A 443 -27.07 0.81 -4.50
CA ALA A 443 -25.64 0.95 -4.70
C ALA A 443 -25.24 1.79 -5.91
N ASP A 444 -26.09 1.82 -6.96
CA ASP A 444 -25.79 2.50 -8.24
C ASP A 444 -26.31 3.96 -8.31
N PHE A 445 -26.93 4.43 -7.24
CA PHE A 445 -27.56 5.75 -7.15
C PHE A 445 -26.99 6.52 -5.96
N PRO A 446 -26.03 7.46 -6.17
CA PRO A 446 -25.46 8.23 -5.07
C PRO A 446 -26.46 9.18 -4.41
N ASP A 447 -26.38 9.32 -3.09
CA ASP A 447 -27.18 10.27 -2.31
C ASP A 447 -26.77 11.72 -2.58
N TYR A 448 -25.49 11.92 -2.93
CA TYR A 448 -24.90 13.24 -3.14
C TYR A 448 -23.79 13.21 -4.21
N LEU A 449 -23.61 14.35 -4.85
CA LEU A 449 -22.47 14.68 -5.68
C LEU A 449 -21.43 15.40 -4.84
N VAL A 450 -20.16 15.14 -5.11
CA VAL A 450 -19.00 15.80 -4.48
C VAL A 450 -18.21 16.56 -5.54
N LEU A 451 -17.97 17.84 -5.29
CA LEU A 451 -17.00 18.66 -6.00
C LEU A 451 -15.78 18.79 -5.09
N ASP A 452 -14.66 18.18 -5.49
CA ASP A 452 -13.44 18.11 -4.70
C ASP A 452 -12.41 19.09 -5.27
N LEU A 453 -11.99 20.06 -4.44
CA LEU A 453 -11.01 21.10 -4.79
C LEU A 453 -9.65 20.66 -4.25
N ASP A 454 -8.83 20.05 -5.10
CA ASP A 454 -7.56 19.43 -4.72
C ASP A 454 -6.37 20.31 -5.12
N PRO A 455 -5.75 21.05 -4.17
CA PRO A 455 -4.65 21.95 -4.47
C PRO A 455 -3.38 21.20 -4.83
N SER A 456 -2.64 21.73 -5.80
CA SER A 456 -1.30 21.27 -6.15
C SER A 456 -0.25 21.87 -5.20
N GLU A 457 1.00 21.43 -5.32
CA GLU A 457 2.09 21.75 -4.37
C GLU A 457 2.33 23.26 -4.12
N LYS A 458 2.04 24.11 -5.11
CA LYS A 458 2.29 25.54 -5.03
C LYS A 458 1.05 26.39 -4.72
N ASN A 459 -0.12 25.76 -4.64
CA ASN A 459 -1.32 26.49 -4.27
C ASN A 459 -1.35 26.79 -2.77
N THR A 460 -1.88 27.96 -2.45
CA THR A 460 -2.21 28.33 -1.07
C THR A 460 -3.63 27.86 -0.72
N PHE A 461 -3.97 27.85 0.57
CA PHE A 461 -5.36 27.56 0.94
C PHE A 461 -6.31 28.73 0.61
N GLU A 462 -5.78 29.94 0.44
CA GLU A 462 -6.55 31.09 -0.05
C GLU A 462 -7.02 30.86 -1.50
N ASP A 463 -6.19 30.23 -2.36
CA ASP A 463 -6.60 29.86 -3.73
C ASP A 463 -7.76 28.85 -3.70
N VAL A 464 -7.75 27.93 -2.72
CA VAL A 464 -8.84 26.96 -2.50
C VAL A 464 -10.12 27.64 -2.06
N ILE A 465 -10.00 28.65 -1.16
CA ILE A 465 -11.13 29.47 -0.69
C ILE A 465 -11.73 30.25 -1.87
N GLU A 466 -10.92 30.94 -2.66
CA GLU A 466 -11.35 31.66 -3.86
C GLU A 466 -12.09 30.72 -4.82
N THR A 467 -11.52 29.55 -5.11
CA THR A 467 -12.14 28.54 -5.97
C THR A 467 -13.48 28.08 -5.40
N ALA A 468 -13.57 27.83 -4.09
CA ALA A 468 -14.81 27.41 -3.44
C ALA A 468 -15.92 28.48 -3.52
N LEU A 469 -15.56 29.76 -3.42
CA LEU A 469 -16.51 30.87 -3.58
C LEU A 469 -17.03 30.98 -5.03
N VAL A 470 -16.17 30.72 -6.02
CA VAL A 470 -16.62 30.67 -7.43
C VAL A 470 -17.49 29.42 -7.68
N VAL A 471 -17.21 28.27 -7.05
CA VAL A 471 -18.15 27.14 -7.07
C VAL A 471 -19.49 27.56 -6.50
N LYS A 472 -19.52 28.30 -5.38
CA LYS A 472 -20.77 28.80 -4.81
C LYS A 472 -21.55 29.69 -5.79
N GLU A 473 -20.89 30.61 -6.50
CA GLU A 473 -21.54 31.44 -7.53
C GLU A 473 -22.18 30.58 -8.61
N VAL A 474 -21.47 29.56 -9.13
CA VAL A 474 -22.00 28.65 -10.16
C VAL A 474 -23.21 27.88 -9.62
N LEU A 475 -23.17 27.43 -8.35
CA LEU A 475 -24.30 26.77 -7.72
C LEU A 475 -25.50 27.70 -7.53
N ASP A 476 -25.28 28.96 -7.17
CA ASP A 476 -26.33 29.99 -7.03
C ASP A 476 -27.00 30.25 -8.37
N LEU A 477 -26.25 30.37 -9.50
CA LEU A 477 -26.78 30.48 -10.85
C LEU A 477 -27.66 29.26 -11.20
N ALA A 478 -27.25 28.06 -10.85
CA ALA A 478 -28.03 26.84 -11.03
C ALA A 478 -29.25 26.75 -10.07
N GLY A 479 -29.32 27.62 -9.06
CA GLY A 479 -30.32 27.56 -7.98
C GLY A 479 -30.21 26.32 -7.11
N ILE A 480 -28.97 25.92 -6.84
CA ILE A 480 -28.60 24.75 -6.03
C ILE A 480 -27.95 25.23 -4.73
N THR A 481 -28.29 24.55 -3.63
CA THR A 481 -27.59 24.73 -2.37
C THR A 481 -26.59 23.59 -2.17
N GLY A 482 -25.29 23.93 -2.14
CA GLY A 482 -24.21 23.02 -1.77
C GLY A 482 -23.76 23.25 -0.32
N VAL A 483 -23.22 22.22 0.30
CA VAL A 483 -22.64 22.27 1.67
C VAL A 483 -21.13 22.14 1.57
N PRO A 484 -20.36 23.19 1.90
CA PRO A 484 -18.91 23.12 1.92
C PRO A 484 -18.42 22.40 3.18
N LYS A 485 -17.26 21.75 3.08
CA LYS A 485 -16.61 21.00 4.14
C LYS A 485 -15.09 21.10 3.97
N THR A 486 -14.33 21.42 5.03
CA THR A 486 -12.87 21.21 4.98
C THR A 486 -12.58 19.73 4.76
N SER A 487 -11.63 19.41 3.90
CA SER A 487 -11.18 18.02 3.76
C SER A 487 -10.53 17.49 5.04
N GLY A 488 -10.05 18.41 5.92
CA GLY A 488 -9.17 18.09 7.05
C GLY A 488 -7.76 17.69 6.59
N SER A 489 -7.41 17.96 5.33
CA SER A 489 -6.09 17.79 4.74
C SER A 489 -5.67 19.08 4.06
N SER A 490 -5.86 19.22 2.75
CA SER A 490 -5.38 20.37 1.95
C SER A 490 -6.48 21.14 1.25
N GLY A 491 -7.68 20.58 1.06
CA GLY A 491 -8.71 21.11 0.19
C GLY A 491 -10.05 21.38 0.88
N ILE A 492 -11.02 21.77 0.04
CA ILE A 492 -12.44 21.92 0.39
C ILE A 492 -13.26 21.04 -0.53
N HIS A 493 -14.20 20.29 0.03
CA HIS A 493 -15.20 19.52 -0.71
C HIS A 493 -16.55 20.23 -0.62
N ILE A 494 -17.30 20.31 -1.72
CA ILE A 494 -18.65 20.84 -1.74
C ILE A 494 -19.62 19.71 -2.10
N TYR A 495 -20.60 19.49 -1.24
CA TYR A 495 -21.56 18.40 -1.37
C TYR A 495 -22.91 18.91 -1.82
N ILE A 496 -23.50 18.26 -2.84
CA ILE A 496 -24.80 18.59 -3.40
C ILE A 496 -25.73 17.38 -3.23
N PRO A 497 -26.92 17.52 -2.58
CA PRO A 497 -27.82 16.40 -2.39
C PRO A 497 -28.41 15.92 -3.72
N MET A 498 -28.29 14.62 -4.03
CA MET A 498 -28.83 13.98 -5.22
C MET A 498 -30.04 13.07 -4.90
N GLY A 499 -30.22 12.67 -3.64
CA GLY A 499 -31.36 11.91 -3.13
C GLY A 499 -31.53 10.52 -3.74
N ALA A 500 -30.43 9.90 -4.20
CA ALA A 500 -30.41 8.61 -4.88
C ALA A 500 -31.41 8.52 -6.06
N LYS A 501 -31.50 9.57 -6.89
CA LYS A 501 -32.40 9.68 -8.05
C LYS A 501 -31.70 9.47 -9.38
N TYR A 502 -30.39 9.69 -9.44
CA TYR A 502 -29.58 9.72 -10.65
C TYR A 502 -28.47 8.69 -10.54
N THR A 503 -28.05 8.12 -11.67
CA THR A 503 -26.93 7.18 -11.72
C THR A 503 -25.60 7.88 -11.46
N TYR A 504 -24.54 7.11 -11.14
CA TYR A 504 -23.21 7.65 -10.99
C TYR A 504 -22.71 8.41 -12.23
N ASP A 505 -22.99 7.90 -13.43
CA ASP A 505 -22.58 8.58 -14.67
C ASP A 505 -23.29 9.92 -14.83
N GLN A 506 -24.60 9.97 -14.59
CA GLN A 506 -25.36 11.24 -14.65
C GLN A 506 -24.84 12.25 -13.62
N VAL A 507 -24.54 11.81 -12.41
CA VAL A 507 -24.01 12.66 -11.33
C VAL A 507 -22.60 13.15 -11.67
N LYS A 508 -21.73 12.27 -12.18
CA LYS A 508 -20.38 12.60 -12.62
C LYS A 508 -20.38 13.63 -13.75
N ASP A 509 -21.23 13.42 -14.77
CA ASP A 509 -21.29 14.30 -15.93
C ASP A 509 -21.85 15.69 -15.55
N PHE A 510 -22.79 15.74 -14.63
CA PHE A 510 -23.28 17.00 -14.06
C PHE A 510 -22.19 17.71 -13.24
N GLY A 511 -21.43 16.96 -12.41
CA GLY A 511 -20.28 17.49 -11.70
C GLY A 511 -19.21 18.05 -12.66
N HIS A 512 -18.97 17.36 -13.77
CA HIS A 512 -18.05 17.83 -14.81
C HIS A 512 -18.49 19.16 -15.41
N LEU A 513 -19.78 19.29 -15.76
CA LEU A 513 -20.36 20.53 -16.28
C LEU A 513 -20.13 21.70 -15.30
N LEU A 514 -20.44 21.51 -14.01
CA LEU A 514 -20.22 22.54 -12.99
C LEU A 514 -18.74 22.95 -12.89
N MET A 515 -17.83 21.96 -12.88
CA MET A 515 -16.39 22.23 -12.77
C MET A 515 -15.82 22.88 -14.04
N GLN A 516 -16.36 22.61 -15.23
CA GLN A 516 -16.00 23.34 -16.45
C GLN A 516 -16.37 24.82 -16.37
N MET A 517 -17.54 25.15 -15.81
CA MET A 517 -17.94 26.55 -15.60
C MET A 517 -17.04 27.26 -14.57
N VAL A 518 -16.62 26.56 -13.52
CA VAL A 518 -15.65 27.09 -12.55
C VAL A 518 -14.30 27.36 -13.23
N GLN A 519 -13.80 26.40 -14.02
CA GLN A 519 -12.55 26.57 -14.76
C GLN A 519 -12.60 27.76 -15.75
N GLN A 520 -13.73 27.96 -16.43
CA GLN A 520 -13.91 29.12 -17.33
C GLN A 520 -13.82 30.47 -16.59
N LYS A 521 -14.27 30.51 -15.31
CA LYS A 521 -14.19 31.72 -14.48
C LYS A 521 -12.78 31.92 -13.86
N LEU A 522 -12.05 30.83 -13.58
CA LEU A 522 -10.75 30.84 -12.95
C LEU A 522 -9.71 30.02 -13.73
N PRO A 523 -9.44 30.31 -15.01
CA PRO A 523 -8.58 29.50 -15.85
C PRO A 523 -7.10 29.50 -15.38
N GLU A 524 -6.67 30.56 -14.69
CA GLU A 524 -5.28 30.71 -14.26
C GLU A 524 -4.90 29.84 -13.05
N ILE A 525 -5.86 29.61 -12.14
CA ILE A 525 -5.59 28.90 -10.88
C ILE A 525 -6.27 27.52 -10.80
N THR A 526 -7.05 27.11 -11.81
CA THR A 526 -7.76 25.83 -11.81
C THR A 526 -7.46 24.98 -13.05
N THR A 527 -7.63 23.67 -12.94
CA THR A 527 -7.45 22.71 -14.04
C THR A 527 -8.36 21.49 -13.90
N LEU A 528 -8.76 20.93 -15.04
CA LEU A 528 -9.42 19.62 -15.15
C LEU A 528 -8.45 18.51 -15.59
N GLU A 529 -7.14 18.81 -15.75
CA GLU A 529 -6.14 17.83 -16.16
C GLU A 529 -5.92 16.79 -15.04
N ARG A 530 -6.29 15.56 -15.33
CA ARG A 530 -6.19 14.44 -14.39
C ARG A 530 -4.76 13.95 -14.18
N SER A 531 -3.96 13.98 -15.25
CA SER A 531 -2.61 13.44 -15.19
C SER A 531 -1.70 14.30 -14.33
N LEU A 532 -1.18 13.76 -13.23
CA LEU A 532 -0.23 14.48 -12.35
C LEU A 532 1.01 14.97 -13.10
N GLN A 533 1.46 14.24 -14.14
CA GLN A 533 2.62 14.63 -14.95
C GLN A 533 2.34 15.83 -15.87
N LYS A 534 1.07 15.98 -16.34
CA LYS A 534 0.67 17.07 -17.22
C LYS A 534 0.05 18.24 -16.47
N ARG A 535 -0.34 18.02 -15.21
CA ARG A 535 -0.97 19.02 -14.36
C ARG A 535 0.01 20.10 -14.00
N ASP A 536 -0.38 21.36 -14.21
CA ASP A 536 0.35 22.52 -13.73
C ASP A 536 0.35 22.54 -12.19
N LYS A 537 1.54 22.58 -11.59
CA LYS A 537 1.74 22.56 -10.13
C LYS A 537 1.24 23.85 -9.43
N ASN A 538 0.84 24.86 -10.17
CA ASN A 538 0.24 26.09 -9.66
C ASN A 538 -1.30 26.08 -9.73
N LYS A 539 -1.93 24.98 -10.19
CA LYS A 539 -3.37 24.92 -10.43
C LYS A 539 -4.05 23.90 -9.52
N ILE A 540 -5.21 24.31 -9.00
CA ILE A 540 -6.13 23.45 -8.24
C ILE A 540 -6.80 22.47 -9.20
N TYR A 541 -6.73 21.20 -8.89
CA TYR A 541 -7.46 20.19 -9.64
C TYR A 541 -8.93 20.14 -9.21
N LEU A 542 -9.81 20.36 -10.17
CA LEU A 542 -11.25 20.30 -9.99
C LEU A 542 -11.70 18.84 -10.20
N ASP A 543 -11.63 18.02 -9.12
CA ASP A 543 -11.92 16.59 -9.21
C ASP A 543 -13.42 16.31 -9.12
N TYR A 544 -14.01 15.99 -10.26
CA TYR A 544 -15.38 15.47 -10.40
C TYR A 544 -15.41 13.93 -10.50
N LEU A 545 -14.26 13.28 -10.68
CA LEU A 545 -14.16 11.83 -10.88
C LEU A 545 -14.34 11.03 -9.58
N GLN A 546 -14.35 11.69 -8.43
CA GLN A 546 -14.79 11.11 -7.15
C GLN A 546 -16.24 10.60 -7.21
N ASN A 547 -17.03 11.07 -8.18
CA ASN A 547 -18.42 10.65 -8.38
C ASN A 547 -18.54 9.39 -9.27
N ARG A 548 -17.56 8.47 -9.22
CA ARG A 548 -17.64 7.16 -9.86
C ARG A 548 -18.04 6.09 -8.87
N ARG A 549 -18.69 5.03 -9.34
CA ARG A 549 -19.08 3.90 -8.51
C ARG A 549 -17.86 3.28 -7.82
N GLY A 550 -17.97 3.04 -6.52
CA GLY A 550 -16.90 2.42 -5.74
C GLY A 550 -15.79 3.38 -5.29
N GLN A 551 -15.84 4.65 -5.65
CA GLN A 551 -14.97 5.66 -5.04
C GLN A 551 -15.40 5.95 -3.60
N THR A 552 -14.42 6.24 -2.75
CA THR A 552 -14.63 6.54 -1.34
C THR A 552 -13.94 7.84 -0.95
N LEU A 553 -14.57 8.58 -0.08
CA LEU A 553 -14.04 9.81 0.51
C LEU A 553 -14.18 9.77 2.02
N ALA A 554 -13.27 10.48 2.71
CA ALA A 554 -13.38 10.69 4.15
C ALA A 554 -14.75 11.28 4.49
N SER A 555 -15.47 10.55 5.35
CA SER A 555 -16.80 10.98 5.81
C SER A 555 -16.71 12.33 6.52
N VAL A 556 -17.83 13.06 6.52
CA VAL A 556 -17.99 14.20 7.42
C VAL A 556 -17.73 13.77 8.87
N TYR A 557 -17.10 14.62 9.65
CA TYR A 557 -16.68 14.39 11.04
C TYR A 557 -15.63 13.29 11.24
N SER A 558 -15.06 12.75 10.14
CA SER A 558 -13.94 11.81 10.22
C SER A 558 -12.64 12.53 10.56
N LEU A 559 -11.84 11.93 11.45
CA LEU A 559 -10.44 12.32 11.62
C LEU A 559 -9.66 12.09 10.33
N ARG A 560 -8.61 12.87 10.14
CA ARG A 560 -7.65 12.68 9.05
C ARG A 560 -6.27 12.35 9.62
N PRO A 561 -5.53 11.45 8.99
CA PRO A 561 -4.20 11.03 9.47
C PRO A 561 -3.12 12.06 9.11
N LYS A 562 -3.24 13.26 9.66
CA LYS A 562 -2.34 14.41 9.50
C LYS A 562 -2.03 15.00 10.88
N ASN A 563 -0.88 15.67 11.02
CA ASN A 563 -0.51 16.41 12.23
C ASN A 563 -1.63 17.38 12.62
N GLY A 564 -1.87 17.54 13.92
CA GLY A 564 -2.99 18.30 14.45
C GLY A 564 -4.27 17.48 14.62
N ALA A 565 -4.29 16.18 14.28
CA ALA A 565 -5.46 15.32 14.29
C ALA A 565 -6.72 16.02 13.73
N PRO A 566 -6.67 16.59 12.50
CA PRO A 566 -7.74 17.41 11.97
C PRO A 566 -8.97 16.59 11.63
N VAL A 567 -10.10 17.27 11.63
CA VAL A 567 -11.43 16.70 11.36
C VAL A 567 -11.99 17.24 10.05
N SER A 568 -12.55 16.36 9.25
CA SER A 568 -13.30 16.73 8.04
C SER A 568 -14.63 17.40 8.45
N MET A 569 -14.65 18.75 8.53
CA MET A 569 -15.68 19.52 9.19
C MET A 569 -16.54 20.33 8.19
N PRO A 570 -17.89 20.20 8.24
CA PRO A 570 -18.77 21.04 7.42
C PRO A 570 -18.78 22.48 7.90
N LEU A 571 -18.98 23.38 6.95
CA LEU A 571 -18.94 24.82 7.12
C LEU A 571 -20.27 25.45 6.70
N GLU A 572 -20.60 26.57 7.34
CA GLU A 572 -21.50 27.54 6.76
C GLU A 572 -20.76 28.32 5.65
N TRP A 573 -21.41 28.73 4.60
CA TRP A 573 -20.75 29.50 3.52
C TRP A 573 -20.09 30.80 4.01
N GLY A 574 -20.62 31.41 5.06
CA GLY A 574 -20.02 32.58 5.69
C GLY A 574 -18.68 32.32 6.39
N GLU A 575 -18.34 31.07 6.62
CA GLU A 575 -17.06 30.65 7.22
C GLU A 575 -15.98 30.40 6.15
N VAL A 576 -16.37 30.23 4.87
CA VAL A 576 -15.44 30.08 3.74
C VAL A 576 -14.93 31.47 3.35
N LYS A 577 -13.90 31.93 4.03
CA LYS A 577 -13.31 33.26 3.88
C LYS A 577 -11.83 33.24 4.23
N ALA A 578 -11.13 34.31 3.84
CA ALA A 578 -9.71 34.50 4.15
C ALA A 578 -9.38 34.23 5.64
N GLY A 579 -8.29 33.53 5.87
CA GLY A 579 -7.81 33.10 7.19
C GLY A 579 -8.35 31.76 7.69
N LEU A 580 -9.30 31.11 7.00
CA LEU A 580 -9.70 29.72 7.27
C LEU A 580 -8.51 28.78 7.00
N LYS A 581 -8.28 27.81 7.87
CA LYS A 581 -7.25 26.77 7.69
C LYS A 581 -7.86 25.37 7.70
N PRO A 582 -7.31 24.40 6.96
CA PRO A 582 -7.78 23.01 6.96
C PRO A 582 -7.73 22.37 8.36
N THR A 583 -6.86 22.85 9.23
CA THR A 583 -6.58 22.35 10.59
C THR A 583 -7.32 23.08 11.70
N ASP A 584 -8.15 24.07 11.39
CA ASP A 584 -8.91 24.83 12.41
C ASP A 584 -9.83 23.92 13.22
N PHE A 585 -10.29 22.83 12.61
CA PHE A 585 -11.13 21.83 13.26
C PHE A 585 -10.34 20.53 13.47
N ASN A 586 -10.22 20.12 14.72
CA ASN A 586 -9.42 18.97 15.13
C ASN A 586 -10.12 18.16 16.23
N ILE A 587 -9.48 17.07 16.67
CA ILE A 587 -10.02 16.16 17.67
C ILE A 587 -10.47 16.86 18.97
N HIS A 588 -9.84 17.97 19.36
CA HIS A 588 -10.08 18.66 20.63
C HIS A 588 -11.25 19.63 20.58
N ASN A 589 -11.54 20.25 19.41
CA ASN A 589 -12.58 21.28 19.30
C ASN A 589 -13.83 20.87 18.52
N ALA A 590 -13.76 19.80 17.72
CA ALA A 590 -14.85 19.37 16.85
C ALA A 590 -16.15 19.08 17.62
N LEU A 591 -16.08 18.41 18.79
CA LEU A 591 -17.27 18.11 19.59
C LEU A 591 -17.94 19.38 20.15
N ALA A 592 -17.16 20.38 20.55
CA ALA A 592 -17.71 21.66 21.03
C ALA A 592 -18.49 22.35 19.91
N ARG A 593 -17.90 22.43 18.70
CA ARG A 593 -18.58 22.97 17.52
C ARG A 593 -19.87 22.22 17.18
N LEU A 594 -19.85 20.89 17.24
CA LEU A 594 -21.03 20.07 16.97
C LEU A 594 -22.16 20.28 18.00
N LYS A 595 -21.81 20.58 19.23
CA LYS A 595 -22.81 20.94 20.27
C LYS A 595 -23.41 22.33 20.03
N GLU A 596 -22.62 23.26 19.52
CA GLU A 596 -23.04 24.64 19.23
C GLU A 596 -23.84 24.73 17.93
N LYS A 597 -23.30 24.23 16.81
CA LYS A 597 -23.84 24.40 15.46
C LYS A 597 -24.80 23.26 15.04
N GLY A 598 -24.76 22.11 15.73
CA GLY A 598 -25.47 20.90 15.29
C GLY A 598 -24.82 20.24 14.09
N ASP A 599 -25.59 19.41 13.39
CA ASP A 599 -25.16 18.70 12.17
C ASP A 599 -25.41 19.57 10.93
N LEU A 600 -24.44 20.41 10.58
CA LEU A 600 -24.47 21.27 9.38
C LEU A 600 -24.50 20.44 8.08
N PHE A 601 -24.12 19.17 8.13
CA PHE A 601 -24.10 18.30 6.94
C PHE A 601 -25.42 17.56 6.70
N LYS A 602 -26.36 17.60 7.64
CA LYS A 602 -27.66 16.94 7.54
C LYS A 602 -28.43 17.24 6.25
N PRO A 603 -28.40 18.47 5.69
CA PRO A 603 -29.10 18.79 4.44
C PRO A 603 -28.64 17.97 3.23
N VAL A 604 -27.39 17.47 3.24
CA VAL A 604 -26.83 16.64 2.15
C VAL A 604 -27.56 15.29 2.01
N LEU A 605 -28.17 14.80 3.07
CA LEU A 605 -29.00 13.59 3.07
C LEU A 605 -30.46 13.86 2.70
N GLY A 606 -30.75 15.08 2.28
CA GLY A 606 -32.09 15.54 1.96
C GLY A 606 -32.63 15.05 0.61
N LYS A 607 -33.75 15.66 0.24
CA LYS A 607 -34.51 15.34 -0.97
C LYS A 607 -33.80 15.83 -2.23
N GLY A 608 -32.79 15.24 -2.72
CA GLY A 608 -31.96 15.62 -3.87
C GLY A 608 -32.54 16.67 -4.84
N ILE A 609 -31.66 17.42 -5.48
CA ILE A 609 -31.99 18.48 -6.44
C ILE A 609 -32.77 17.94 -7.65
N ASP A 610 -33.37 18.85 -8.40
CA ASP A 610 -33.84 18.62 -9.79
C ASP A 610 -32.72 19.06 -10.76
N MET A 611 -31.97 18.07 -11.24
CA MET A 611 -30.79 18.29 -12.07
C MET A 611 -31.14 18.93 -13.41
N LEU A 612 -32.26 18.52 -14.05
CA LEU A 612 -32.69 19.09 -15.31
C LEU A 612 -33.07 20.56 -15.18
N LYS A 613 -33.75 20.91 -14.07
CA LYS A 613 -34.10 22.31 -13.78
C LYS A 613 -32.84 23.15 -13.52
N ALA A 614 -31.84 22.58 -12.87
CA ALA A 614 -30.56 23.24 -12.63
C ALA A 614 -29.82 23.52 -13.95
N ILE A 615 -29.70 22.52 -14.82
CA ILE A 615 -29.07 22.67 -16.15
C ILE A 615 -29.75 23.77 -16.95
N LYS A 616 -31.09 23.76 -17.03
CA LYS A 616 -31.85 24.80 -17.74
C LYS A 616 -31.61 26.23 -17.21
N LYS A 617 -31.22 26.39 -15.96
CA LYS A 617 -30.86 27.70 -15.42
C LYS A 617 -29.44 28.12 -15.80
N LEU A 618 -28.53 27.17 -15.95
CA LEU A 618 -27.14 27.40 -16.35
C LEU A 618 -27.02 27.72 -17.87
N GLU A 619 -28.03 27.36 -18.68
CA GLU A 619 -28.09 27.65 -20.12
C GLU A 619 -28.59 29.07 -20.41
N LYS A 620 -29.09 29.79 -19.40
CA LYS A 620 -29.58 31.19 -19.50
C LYS A 620 -28.49 32.17 -19.11
#